data_37a5c239428ab34da8fa6eb32b5862da
#
_entry.id   37a5c239428ab34da8fa6eb32b5862da
#
_cell.length_a   1.000
_cell.length_b   1.000
_cell.length_c   1.000
_cell.angle_alpha   90.00
_cell.angle_beta   90.00
_cell.angle_gamma   90.00
#
_symmetry.space_group_name_H-M   'P 1'
#
loop_
_entity.id
_entity.type
_entity.pdbx_description
1 polymer ?
#
loop_
_entity_poly.entity_id
_entity_poly.type
_entity_poly.pdbx_seq_one_letter_code
_entity_poly.pdbx_strand_id
1 'polypeptide(L)'
;MKEKNQLDILIPVFNEDETIVKTLKNILSTVSCNYKILICYDYDEDPTLKIIKDNFPYNLKIIFVKNFSYGFNNALISGFKSTTAEAVLIFMADDHINHDVINLCYEKFIEGYQVICPSRFIKGGKMI
;
A
#
# COMPACT_ATOMS: atom_id res chain seq x y z
N MET A 1 -18.45 -18.28 3.53
CA MET A 1 -18.36 -16.86 3.11
C MET A 1 -16.93 -16.38 3.21
N LYS A 2 -16.41 -15.77 2.14
CA LYS A 2 -15.12 -15.08 2.25
C LYS A 2 -15.32 -13.80 3.06
N GLU A 3 -14.49 -13.62 4.07
CA GLU A 3 -14.44 -12.38 4.83
C GLU A 3 -14.04 -11.23 3.91
N LYS A 4 -14.82 -10.15 3.90
CA LYS A 4 -14.52 -9.00 3.07
C LYS A 4 -13.27 -8.29 3.58
N ASN A 5 -12.35 -7.91 2.69
CA ASN A 5 -11.21 -7.07 3.06
C ASN A 5 -11.70 -5.74 3.64
N GLN A 6 -11.11 -5.36 4.75
CA GLN A 6 -11.41 -4.09 5.41
C GLN A 6 -10.61 -2.96 4.79
N LEU A 7 -9.37 -3.24 4.38
CA LEU A 7 -8.44 -2.24 3.87
C LEU A 7 -7.62 -2.81 2.72
N ASP A 8 -7.54 -2.07 1.62
CA ASP A 8 -6.53 -2.29 0.59
C ASP A 8 -5.47 -1.19 0.68
N ILE A 9 -4.20 -1.59 0.81
CA ILE A 9 -3.06 -0.69 0.83
C ILE A 9 -2.49 -0.66 -0.59
N LEU A 10 -2.61 0.48 -1.25
CA LEU A 10 -2.23 0.67 -2.63
C LEU A 10 -0.83 1.28 -2.68
N ILE A 11 0.12 0.55 -3.28
CA ILE A 11 1.51 0.96 -3.40
C ILE A 11 1.90 1.03 -4.87
N PRO A 12 1.97 2.25 -5.45
CA PRO A 12 2.53 2.42 -6.78
C PRO A 12 4.03 2.13 -6.77
N VAL A 13 4.52 1.39 -7.75
CA VAL A 13 5.94 1.06 -7.86
C VAL A 13 6.47 1.37 -9.26
N PHE A 14 7.72 1.77 -9.33
CA PHE A 14 8.44 1.95 -10.58
C PHE A 14 9.94 1.82 -10.32
N ASN A 15 10.53 0.72 -10.77
CA ASN A 15 11.98 0.46 -10.61
C ASN A 15 12.48 0.67 -9.18
N GLU A 16 11.74 0.16 -8.20
CA GLU A 16 12.11 0.25 -6.80
C GLU A 16 13.31 -0.65 -6.49
N ASP A 17 14.10 -0.25 -5.50
CA ASP A 17 15.23 -1.04 -5.00
C ASP A 17 14.84 -1.92 -3.79
N GLU A 18 15.84 -2.40 -3.06
CA GLU A 18 15.63 -3.24 -1.88
C GLU A 18 14.87 -2.55 -0.72
N THR A 19 14.69 -1.23 -0.78
CA THR A 19 13.93 -0.48 0.22
C THR A 19 12.48 -0.95 0.31
N ILE A 20 11.90 -1.40 -0.83
CA ILE A 20 10.54 -1.95 -0.84
C ILE A 20 10.39 -3.15 0.10
N VAL A 21 11.45 -3.94 0.30
CA VAL A 21 11.42 -5.08 1.21
C VAL A 21 11.20 -4.64 2.65
N LYS A 22 11.88 -3.58 3.08
CA LYS A 22 11.69 -3.00 4.42
C LYS A 22 10.28 -2.46 4.60
N THR A 23 9.80 -1.74 3.61
CA THR A 23 8.44 -1.17 3.60
C THR A 23 7.40 -2.28 3.78
N LEU A 24 7.48 -3.33 2.98
CA LEU A 24 6.54 -4.44 3.04
C LEU A 24 6.65 -5.24 4.34
N LYS A 25 7.86 -5.50 4.83
CA LYS A 25 8.06 -6.17 6.13
C LYS A 25 7.40 -5.39 7.26
N ASN A 26 7.56 -4.08 7.28
CA ASN A 26 6.96 -3.22 8.29
C ASN A 26 5.44 -3.25 8.24
N ILE A 27 4.86 -3.18 7.05
CA ILE A 27 3.40 -3.27 6.86
C ILE A 27 2.89 -4.64 7.34
N LEU A 28 3.52 -5.72 6.88
CA LEU A 28 3.09 -7.09 7.21
C LEU A 28 3.19 -7.40 8.71
N SER A 29 4.09 -6.74 9.43
CA SER A 29 4.25 -6.94 10.89
C SER A 29 3.40 -6.00 11.75
N THR A 30 2.86 -4.92 11.19
CA THR A 30 2.25 -3.83 11.97
C THR A 30 0.74 -3.74 11.77
N VAL A 31 0.24 -3.92 10.55
CA VAL A 31 -1.18 -3.73 10.25
C VAL A 31 -2.02 -4.83 10.88
N SER A 32 -3.01 -4.43 11.69
CA SER A 32 -3.80 -5.34 12.53
C SER A 32 -5.18 -5.69 11.98
N CYS A 33 -5.72 -4.89 11.04
CA CYS A 33 -7.00 -5.22 10.40
C CYS A 33 -6.83 -6.26 9.28
N ASN A 34 -7.94 -6.72 8.71
CA ASN A 34 -7.90 -7.58 7.53
C ASN A 34 -7.60 -6.74 6.28
N TYR A 35 -6.45 -6.96 5.65
CA TYR A 35 -5.95 -6.11 4.57
C TYR A 35 -5.33 -6.92 3.44
N LYS A 36 -5.21 -6.26 2.28
CA LYS A 36 -4.37 -6.67 1.15
C LYS A 36 -3.44 -5.52 0.77
N ILE A 37 -2.33 -5.85 0.13
CA ILE A 37 -1.40 -4.88 -0.44
C ILE A 37 -1.50 -5.01 -1.96
N LEU A 38 -1.84 -3.91 -2.64
CA LEU A 38 -1.92 -3.86 -4.10
C LEU A 38 -0.66 -3.19 -4.62
N ILE A 39 0.20 -3.97 -5.26
CA ILE A 39 1.42 -3.47 -5.92
C ILE A 39 1.06 -3.08 -7.35
N CYS A 40 0.96 -1.78 -7.61
CA CYS A 40 0.54 -1.24 -8.90
C CYS A 40 1.78 -0.90 -9.74
N TYR A 41 2.02 -1.64 -10.82
CA TYR A 41 3.23 -1.56 -11.64
C TYR A 41 2.92 -1.25 -13.10
N ASP A 42 3.89 -0.62 -13.80
CA ASP A 42 3.70 -0.12 -15.16
C ASP A 42 4.04 -1.17 -16.24
N TYR A 43 5.06 -2.01 -16.02
CA TYR A 43 5.55 -2.95 -17.04
C TYR A 43 6.06 -4.25 -16.41
N ASP A 44 5.97 -5.32 -17.17
CA ASP A 44 6.19 -6.68 -16.65
C ASP A 44 7.63 -6.96 -16.23
N GLU A 45 8.60 -6.25 -16.82
CA GLU A 45 10.03 -6.41 -16.54
C GLU A 45 10.54 -5.53 -15.40
N ASP A 46 9.63 -4.81 -14.71
CA ASP A 46 10.03 -3.99 -13.56
C ASP A 46 10.74 -4.86 -12.51
N PRO A 47 12.01 -4.56 -12.16
CA PRO A 47 12.76 -5.37 -11.19
C PRO A 47 12.12 -5.43 -9.81
N THR A 48 11.26 -4.48 -9.45
CA THR A 48 10.51 -4.49 -8.20
C THR A 48 9.72 -5.78 -8.02
N LEU A 49 9.14 -6.31 -9.10
CA LEU A 49 8.31 -7.52 -9.05
C LEU A 49 9.12 -8.73 -8.61
N LYS A 50 10.33 -8.89 -9.16
CA LYS A 50 11.22 -9.99 -8.78
C LYS A 50 11.69 -9.86 -7.33
N ILE A 51 12.06 -8.66 -6.91
CA ILE A 51 12.48 -8.39 -5.53
C ILE A 51 11.38 -8.79 -4.55
N ILE A 52 10.14 -8.41 -4.82
CA ILE A 52 9.00 -8.75 -3.95
C ILE A 52 8.75 -10.25 -3.95
N LYS A 53 8.72 -10.90 -5.11
CA LYS A 53 8.45 -12.34 -5.22
C LYS A 53 9.53 -13.17 -4.54
N ASP A 54 10.80 -12.77 -4.64
CA ASP A 54 11.92 -13.48 -4.02
C ASP A 54 11.90 -13.37 -2.49
N ASN A 55 11.47 -12.22 -1.95
CA ASN A 55 11.45 -11.98 -0.50
C ASN A 55 10.14 -12.39 0.18
N PHE A 56 9.05 -12.45 -0.56
CA PHE A 56 7.71 -12.78 -0.03
C PHE A 56 7.04 -13.86 -0.89
N PRO A 57 7.66 -15.04 -1.06
CA PRO A 57 7.09 -16.09 -1.91
C PRO A 57 5.76 -16.57 -1.34
N TYR A 58 4.75 -16.67 -2.20
CA TYR A 58 3.42 -17.17 -1.87
C TYR A 58 2.67 -16.36 -0.80
N ASN A 59 3.01 -15.08 -0.59
CA ASN A 59 2.30 -14.25 0.35
C ASN A 59 0.96 -13.82 -0.22
N LEU A 60 -0.13 -14.34 0.35
CA LEU A 60 -1.50 -14.13 -0.13
C LEU A 60 -2.01 -12.70 0.10
N LYS A 61 -1.34 -11.92 0.93
CA LYS A 61 -1.73 -10.52 1.16
C LYS A 61 -1.20 -9.57 0.08
N ILE A 62 -0.22 -9.99 -0.72
CA ILE A 62 0.38 -9.16 -1.77
C ILE A 62 -0.22 -9.54 -3.12
N ILE A 63 -0.85 -8.55 -3.78
CA ILE A 63 -1.49 -8.70 -5.08
C ILE A 63 -0.82 -7.74 -6.06
N PHE A 64 -0.46 -8.23 -7.25
CA PHE A 64 0.14 -7.43 -8.31
C PHE A 64 -0.96 -6.93 -9.25
N VAL A 65 -0.99 -5.63 -9.48
CA VAL A 65 -1.94 -4.96 -10.36
C VAL A 65 -1.16 -4.26 -11.47
N LYS A 66 -1.34 -4.73 -12.72
CA LYS A 66 -0.73 -4.06 -13.87
C LYS A 66 -1.54 -2.83 -14.23
N ASN A 67 -0.86 -1.69 -14.33
CA ASN A 67 -1.48 -0.41 -14.64
C ASN A 67 -1.93 -0.39 -16.12
N PHE A 68 -3.09 0.21 -16.38
CA PHE A 68 -3.62 0.31 -17.74
C PHE A 68 -2.80 1.29 -18.60
N SER A 69 -2.05 2.20 -17.96
CA SER A 69 -1.14 3.14 -18.62
C SER A 69 -0.04 3.55 -17.65
N TYR A 70 1.01 4.16 -18.15
CA TYR A 70 2.18 4.54 -17.35
C TYR A 70 1.93 5.77 -16.47
N GLY A 71 2.69 5.85 -15.38
CA GLY A 71 2.75 7.00 -14.51
C GLY A 71 1.97 6.85 -13.21
N PHE A 72 2.33 7.68 -12.26
CA PHE A 72 1.82 7.61 -10.88
C PHE A 72 0.29 7.71 -10.80
N ASN A 73 -0.29 8.68 -11.51
CA ASN A 73 -1.74 8.87 -11.49
C ASN A 73 -2.49 7.67 -12.07
N ASN A 74 -1.95 7.07 -13.13
CA ASN A 74 -2.55 5.89 -13.73
C ASN A 74 -2.42 4.65 -12.83
N ALA A 75 -1.35 4.56 -12.05
CA ALA A 75 -1.20 3.54 -11.02
C ALA A 75 -2.28 3.67 -9.94
N LEU A 76 -2.56 4.89 -9.47
CA LEU A 76 -3.62 5.13 -8.49
C LEU A 76 -4.99 4.74 -9.06
N ILE A 77 -5.30 5.15 -10.29
CA ILE A 77 -6.57 4.82 -10.94
C ILE A 77 -6.72 3.31 -11.09
N SER A 78 -5.67 2.61 -11.55
CA SER A 78 -5.68 1.16 -11.69
C SER A 78 -5.92 0.46 -10.35
N GLY A 79 -5.28 0.94 -9.29
CA GLY A 79 -5.46 0.44 -7.93
C GLY A 79 -6.89 0.65 -7.44
N PHE A 80 -7.44 1.85 -7.58
CA PHE A 80 -8.82 2.14 -7.18
C PHE A 80 -9.84 1.29 -7.94
N LYS A 81 -9.61 1.01 -9.21
CA LYS A 81 -10.48 0.11 -10.00
C LYS A 81 -10.39 -1.34 -9.58
N SER A 82 -9.26 -1.75 -9.00
CA SER A 82 -9.01 -3.14 -8.59
C SER A 82 -9.45 -3.45 -7.16
N THR A 83 -9.69 -2.42 -6.34
CA THR A 83 -10.07 -2.63 -4.95
C THR A 83 -11.51 -3.10 -4.79
N THR A 84 -11.71 -3.98 -3.81
CA THR A 84 -13.04 -4.40 -3.34
C THR A 84 -13.19 -4.18 -1.83
N ALA A 85 -12.20 -3.56 -1.20
CA ALA A 85 -12.20 -3.29 0.23
C ALA A 85 -13.14 -2.12 0.59
N GLU A 86 -13.44 -2.00 1.87
CA GLU A 86 -14.25 -0.90 2.39
C GLU A 86 -13.49 0.42 2.38
N ALA A 87 -12.16 0.37 2.56
CA ALA A 87 -11.27 1.53 2.55
C ALA A 87 -10.03 1.25 1.70
N VAL A 88 -9.46 2.31 1.15
CA VAL A 88 -8.20 2.27 0.38
C VAL A 88 -7.25 3.28 0.98
N LEU A 89 -6.02 2.85 1.23
CA LEU A 89 -4.96 3.71 1.72
C LEU A 89 -3.82 3.71 0.69
N ILE A 90 -3.40 4.89 0.26
CA ILE A 90 -2.23 5.04 -0.62
C ILE A 90 -0.99 5.11 0.26
N PHE A 91 0.01 4.28 -0.04
CA PHE A 91 1.26 4.23 0.69
C PHE A 91 2.43 4.20 -0.29
N MET A 92 3.52 4.89 0.05
CA MET A 92 4.67 5.00 -0.85
C MET A 92 5.63 3.82 -0.68
N ALA A 93 6.18 3.36 -1.79
CA ALA A 93 7.08 2.20 -1.83
C ALA A 93 8.36 2.37 -1.00
N ASP A 94 8.84 3.60 -0.88
CA ASP A 94 10.06 3.94 -0.14
C ASP A 94 9.82 4.40 1.31
N ASP A 95 8.57 4.41 1.75
CA ASP A 95 8.25 4.81 3.12
C ASP A 95 8.36 3.62 4.08
N HIS A 96 9.55 3.40 4.60
CA HIS A 96 9.84 2.36 5.60
C HIS A 96 9.79 2.89 7.04
N ILE A 97 9.26 4.10 7.26
CA ILE A 97 9.25 4.77 8.57
C ILE A 97 7.83 4.92 9.12
N ASN A 98 6.85 5.27 8.28
CA ASN A 98 5.52 5.70 8.71
C ASN A 98 4.47 4.56 8.71
N HIS A 99 4.88 3.31 8.79
CA HIS A 99 3.98 2.16 8.78
C HIS A 99 2.93 2.19 9.92
N ASP A 100 3.25 2.81 11.07
CA ASP A 100 2.31 2.95 12.19
C ASP A 100 1.10 3.84 11.85
N VAL A 101 1.25 4.74 10.88
CA VAL A 101 0.18 5.63 10.44
C VAL A 101 -0.98 4.84 9.82
N ILE A 102 -0.71 3.67 9.26
CA ILE A 102 -1.74 2.84 8.61
C ILE A 102 -2.83 2.46 9.61
N ASN A 103 -2.46 1.94 10.78
CA ASN A 103 -3.42 1.60 11.83
C ASN A 103 -4.19 2.83 12.33
N LEU A 104 -3.50 3.95 12.50
CA LEU A 104 -4.12 5.20 12.94
C LEU A 104 -5.14 5.70 11.92
N CYS A 105 -4.84 5.64 10.63
CA CYS A 105 -5.79 6.00 9.58
C CYS A 105 -7.00 5.08 9.59
N TYR A 106 -6.79 3.78 9.75
CA TYR A 106 -7.90 2.82 9.79
C TYR A 106 -8.79 3.04 11.01
N GLU A 107 -8.22 3.37 12.18
CA GLU A 107 -8.98 3.75 13.38
C GLU A 107 -9.89 4.96 13.10
N LYS A 108 -9.39 5.97 12.41
CA LYS A 108 -10.18 7.15 12.02
C LYS A 108 -11.31 6.79 11.06
N PHE A 109 -11.06 5.88 10.12
CA PHE A 109 -12.09 5.38 9.24
C PHE A 109 -13.22 4.68 10.03
N ILE A 110 -12.88 3.85 11.01
CA ILE A 110 -13.86 3.18 11.88
C ILE A 110 -14.66 4.18 12.71
N GLU A 111 -14.06 5.31 13.11
CA GLU A 111 -14.77 6.40 13.79
C GLU A 111 -15.79 7.13 12.88
N GLY A 112 -15.77 6.89 11.56
CA GLY A 112 -16.72 7.44 10.60
C GLY A 112 -16.16 8.50 9.65
N TYR A 113 -14.87 8.81 9.70
CA TYR A 113 -14.26 9.74 8.77
C TYR A 113 -14.13 9.09 7.39
N GLN A 114 -14.55 9.80 6.36
CA GLN A 114 -14.55 9.29 4.97
C GLN A 114 -13.23 9.55 4.25
N VAL A 115 -12.55 10.66 4.58
CA VAL A 115 -11.25 11.03 4.01
C VAL A 115 -10.31 11.36 5.14
N ILE A 116 -9.17 10.67 5.20
CA ILE A 116 -8.15 10.84 6.24
C ILE A 116 -6.82 11.18 5.56
N CYS A 117 -6.26 12.34 5.87
CA CYS A 117 -5.02 12.83 5.28
C CYS A 117 -3.99 13.08 6.38
N PRO A 118 -3.08 12.14 6.64
CA PRO A 118 -1.97 12.39 7.56
C PRO A 118 -1.12 13.56 7.04
N SER A 119 -0.73 14.44 7.93
CA SER A 119 0.04 15.62 7.56
C SER A 119 1.26 15.80 8.44
N ARG A 120 2.40 16.07 7.80
CA ARG A 120 3.65 16.43 8.49
C ARG A 120 3.65 17.85 9.05
N PHE A 121 2.67 18.66 8.69
CA PHE A 121 2.58 20.07 9.07
C PHE A 121 1.70 20.32 10.29
N ILE A 122 1.14 19.28 10.90
CA ILE A 122 0.39 19.38 12.15
C ILE A 122 1.33 19.23 13.35
N LYS A 123 0.83 19.56 14.54
CA LYS A 123 1.58 19.38 15.80
C LYS A 123 2.04 17.93 15.94
N GLY A 124 3.35 17.72 16.15
CA GLY A 124 3.97 16.40 16.21
C GLY A 124 4.43 15.85 14.87
N GLY A 125 4.07 16.48 13.75
CA GLY A 125 4.56 16.12 12.43
C GLY A 125 6.00 16.56 12.22
N LYS A 126 6.76 15.80 11.41
CA LYS A 126 8.17 16.09 11.10
C LYS A 126 8.43 15.92 9.61
N MET A 127 9.30 16.77 9.07
CA MET A 127 9.96 16.54 7.78
C MET A 127 11.31 15.89 8.06
N ILE A 128 11.55 14.82 7.36
CA ILE A 128 12.82 14.08 7.41
C ILE A 128 13.59 14.35 6.13
#